data_8c04b0129cad15955592b82475351f3c
#
_entry.id   8c04b0129cad15955592b82475351f3c
#
_cell.length_a   1.000
_cell.length_b   1.000
_cell.length_c   1.000
_cell.angle_alpha   90.00
_cell.angle_beta   90.00
_cell.angle_gamma   90.00
#
_symmetry.space_group_name_H-M   'P 1'
#
loop_
_entity.id
_entity.type
_entity.pdbx_description
1 polymer ?
#
loop_
_entity_poly.entity_id
_entity_poly.type
_entity_poly.pdbx_seq_one_letter_code
_entity_poly.pdbx_strand_id
1 'polypeptide(L)'
;MRKNLNVIAAYSIMMVLILMVGIFQSWNIALSIFNLCLISAVMTMGANIQWGYAGLINFGIMGYTALGGLAAVLISVDPVQEAWRAGGFDILMSLWLIVVMVLVIRFVLKRFEKSKIRTYSIAAIIISGILLIRFSAEPGIEAIEAVDPAKTGFLGGFGLPIIFSWIVGALFAGGLAFIVGKVALGLRADYLAIATLLISEIVIAIIKHEDWLTRGVKNVIGLKRPAPYEVDLQTTDWFIKLVEKFNSGKLSVIENLADRQAALNQLVIEGSSVFVKLCYSGLFLVVVIILLILTQKALYSPWGRMMRAIRDNEEAANAMGKNVVKQHLLIFILGSAIVGIAGAMLVTQDGLFTPGSYRPMRYTFLIWVMVIVGGSGNNFGAILGGFVVWFLWIEAAPISLFLINFFTAGIPETNALKAHLIESVPYFRFLMMGTGLLLIMRYRPKGILPEKIEIK
;
A
#
# COMPACT_ATOMS: atom_id res chain seq x y z
N MET A 1 3.31 33.96 4.92
CA MET A 1 1.85 33.84 5.12
C MET A 1 1.10 33.28 3.90
N ARG A 2 1.14 33.87 2.70
CA ARG A 2 0.42 33.36 1.49
C ARG A 2 0.67 31.87 1.15
N LYS A 3 1.88 31.30 1.34
CA LYS A 3 2.21 29.90 0.97
C LYS A 3 1.55 28.85 1.87
N ASN A 4 1.34 29.16 3.16
CA ASN A 4 0.63 28.24 4.08
C ASN A 4 -0.88 28.29 3.83
N LEU A 5 -1.39 29.43 3.36
CA LEU A 5 -2.78 29.59 2.99
C LEU A 5 -3.18 28.66 1.83
N ASN A 6 -2.31 28.48 0.82
CA ASN A 6 -2.58 27.59 -0.30
C ASN A 6 -2.63 26.11 0.12
N VAL A 7 -1.80 25.70 1.08
CA VAL A 7 -1.83 24.30 1.60
C VAL A 7 -3.14 24.09 2.35
N ILE A 8 -3.47 24.99 3.28
CA ILE A 8 -4.71 24.89 4.05
C ILE A 8 -5.93 24.90 3.11
N ALA A 9 -5.98 25.81 2.15
CA ALA A 9 -7.08 25.90 1.18
C ALA A 9 -7.23 24.58 0.37
N ALA A 10 -6.14 24.00 -0.12
CA ALA A 10 -6.21 22.77 -0.90
C ALA A 10 -6.74 21.58 -0.08
N TYR A 11 -6.27 21.43 1.16
CA TYR A 11 -6.79 20.38 2.05
C TYR A 11 -8.23 20.65 2.50
N SER A 12 -8.60 21.93 2.74
CA SER A 12 -9.99 22.28 3.07
C SER A 12 -10.93 21.94 1.92
N ILE A 13 -10.55 22.25 0.67
CA ILE A 13 -11.35 21.88 -0.50
C ILE A 13 -11.51 20.36 -0.57
N MET A 14 -10.43 19.60 -0.37
CA MET A 14 -10.49 18.14 -0.40
C MET A 14 -11.40 17.57 0.70
N MET A 15 -11.31 18.11 1.92
CA MET A 15 -12.19 17.72 3.02
C MET A 15 -13.65 18.06 2.74
N VAL A 16 -13.94 19.24 2.16
CA VAL A 16 -15.31 19.61 1.75
C VAL A 16 -15.84 18.61 0.70
N LEU A 17 -15.03 18.22 -0.28
CA LEU A 17 -15.45 17.24 -1.29
C LEU A 17 -15.80 15.87 -0.65
N ILE A 18 -14.99 15.39 0.29
CA ILE A 18 -15.27 14.13 1.01
C ILE A 18 -16.54 14.25 1.87
N LEU A 19 -16.73 15.40 2.54
CA LEU A 19 -17.96 15.68 3.31
C LEU A 19 -19.19 15.72 2.39
N MET A 20 -19.09 16.31 1.20
CA MET A 20 -20.17 16.28 0.21
C MET A 20 -20.55 14.84 -0.18
N VAL A 21 -19.60 13.96 -0.39
CA VAL A 21 -19.89 12.53 -0.62
C VAL A 21 -20.65 11.93 0.58
N GLY A 22 -20.24 12.27 1.79
CA GLY A 22 -20.92 11.80 3.01
C GLY A 22 -22.38 12.25 3.10
N ILE A 23 -22.67 13.49 2.70
CA ILE A 23 -24.02 14.09 2.76
C ILE A 23 -24.89 13.62 1.59
N PHE A 24 -24.36 13.58 0.36
CA PHE A 24 -25.16 13.32 -0.85
C PHE A 24 -25.24 11.84 -1.22
N GLN A 25 -24.26 11.02 -0.82
CA GLN A 25 -24.26 9.59 -1.10
C GLN A 25 -24.37 8.77 0.19
N SER A 26 -23.28 8.61 0.93
CA SER A 26 -23.25 7.83 2.19
C SER A 26 -21.98 8.12 2.99
N TRP A 27 -22.10 8.19 4.32
CA TRP A 27 -20.96 8.27 5.23
C TRP A 27 -20.05 7.05 5.14
N ASN A 28 -20.63 5.88 4.83
CA ASN A 28 -19.87 4.66 4.58
C ASN A 28 -18.91 4.79 3.39
N ILE A 29 -19.38 5.41 2.30
CA ILE A 29 -18.56 5.65 1.10
C ILE A 29 -17.50 6.70 1.39
N ALA A 30 -17.88 7.83 1.99
CA ALA A 30 -16.97 8.93 2.32
C ALA A 30 -15.79 8.47 3.20
N LEU A 31 -16.05 7.68 4.25
CA LEU A 31 -15.02 7.15 5.13
C LEU A 31 -14.16 6.07 4.44
N SER A 32 -14.74 5.26 3.55
CA SER A 32 -13.96 4.33 2.72
C SER A 32 -12.98 5.07 1.82
N ILE A 33 -13.44 6.13 1.15
CA ILE A 33 -12.58 6.99 0.32
C ILE A 33 -11.48 7.62 1.20
N PHE A 34 -11.85 8.17 2.34
CA PHE A 34 -10.90 8.83 3.26
C PHE A 34 -9.80 7.86 3.74
N ASN A 35 -10.17 6.65 4.13
CA ASN A 35 -9.21 5.62 4.56
C ASN A 35 -8.25 5.21 3.45
N LEU A 36 -8.76 5.00 2.24
CA LEU A 36 -7.93 4.69 1.08
C LEU A 36 -7.02 5.86 0.69
N CYS A 37 -7.50 7.10 0.84
CA CYS A 37 -6.67 8.30 0.68
C CYS A 37 -5.53 8.35 1.70
N LEU A 38 -5.76 7.99 2.97
CA LEU A 38 -4.73 7.92 4.00
C LEU A 38 -3.68 6.84 3.70
N ILE A 39 -4.09 5.64 3.26
CA ILE A 39 -3.16 4.59 2.84
C ILE A 39 -2.34 5.04 1.63
N SER A 40 -3.00 5.64 0.63
CA SER A 40 -2.32 6.18 -0.56
C SER A 40 -1.36 7.31 -0.19
N ALA A 41 -1.68 8.14 0.82
CA ALA A 41 -0.78 9.16 1.33
C ALA A 41 0.52 8.57 1.87
N VAL A 42 0.47 7.41 2.54
CA VAL A 42 1.69 6.70 2.98
C VAL A 42 2.49 6.18 1.78
N MET A 43 1.82 5.59 0.78
CA MET A 43 2.49 5.12 -0.45
C MET A 43 3.17 6.26 -1.20
N THR A 44 2.47 7.37 -1.37
CA THR A 44 3.00 8.54 -2.08
C THR A 44 4.13 9.22 -1.32
N MET A 45 4.10 9.25 0.02
CA MET A 45 5.24 9.73 0.81
C MET A 45 6.48 8.85 0.58
N GLY A 46 6.34 7.52 0.57
CA GLY A 46 7.44 6.61 0.29
C GLY A 46 8.04 6.83 -1.11
N ALA A 47 7.20 6.92 -2.13
CA ALA A 47 7.61 7.21 -3.51
C ALA A 47 8.23 8.62 -3.65
N ASN A 48 7.66 9.62 -2.99
CA ASN A 48 8.16 11.00 -3.02
C ASN A 48 9.54 11.15 -2.38
N ILE A 49 9.84 10.39 -1.32
CA ILE A 49 11.17 10.40 -0.71
C ILE A 49 12.21 9.88 -1.71
N GLN A 50 11.90 8.82 -2.44
CA GLN A 50 12.82 8.25 -3.43
C GLN A 50 12.98 9.17 -4.65
N TRP A 51 11.89 9.59 -5.26
CA TRP A 51 11.95 10.37 -6.48
C TRP A 51 12.07 11.88 -6.24
N GLY A 52 11.17 12.43 -5.42
CA GLY A 52 11.10 13.87 -5.20
C GLY A 52 12.35 14.47 -4.56
N TYR A 53 13.00 13.71 -3.65
CA TYR A 53 14.17 14.19 -2.92
C TYR A 53 15.52 13.59 -3.36
N ALA A 54 15.51 12.41 -3.97
CA ALA A 54 16.75 11.76 -4.40
C ALA A 54 16.84 11.53 -5.92
N GLY A 55 15.77 11.79 -6.66
CA GLY A 55 15.75 11.58 -8.11
C GLY A 55 15.70 10.11 -8.54
N LEU A 56 15.50 9.17 -7.60
CA LEU A 56 15.50 7.74 -7.89
C LEU A 56 14.15 7.28 -8.42
N ILE A 57 14.13 6.74 -9.62
CA ILE A 57 12.93 6.18 -10.23
C ILE A 57 12.77 4.73 -9.79
N ASN A 58 11.71 4.46 -9.02
CA ASN A 58 11.37 3.12 -8.53
C ASN A 58 9.97 2.73 -9.01
N PHE A 59 9.88 1.79 -9.94
CA PHE A 59 8.61 1.20 -10.39
C PHE A 59 8.26 -0.10 -9.68
N GLY A 60 9.04 -0.48 -8.67
CA GLY A 60 8.79 -1.65 -7.84
C GLY A 60 7.80 -1.47 -6.69
N ILE A 61 7.09 -0.35 -6.63
CA ILE A 61 6.26 0.06 -5.48
C ILE A 61 5.28 -1.04 -5.06
N MET A 62 4.61 -1.69 -6.02
CA MET A 62 3.61 -2.71 -5.71
C MET A 62 4.21 -4.01 -5.14
N GLY A 63 5.45 -4.35 -5.49
CA GLY A 63 6.16 -5.48 -4.85
C GLY A 63 6.41 -5.23 -3.37
N TYR A 64 6.82 -4.03 -3.00
CA TYR A 64 7.00 -3.64 -1.59
C TYR A 64 5.66 -3.56 -0.86
N THR A 65 4.60 -3.09 -1.53
CA THR A 65 3.23 -3.11 -0.98
C THR A 65 2.75 -4.55 -0.73
N ALA A 66 3.00 -5.47 -1.66
CA ALA A 66 2.63 -6.88 -1.53
C ALA A 66 3.37 -7.56 -0.35
N LEU A 67 4.66 -7.25 -0.14
CA LEU A 67 5.42 -7.71 1.03
C LEU A 67 4.85 -7.17 2.35
N GLY A 68 4.37 -5.93 2.35
CA GLY A 68 3.65 -5.38 3.49
C GLY A 68 2.37 -6.15 3.78
N GLY A 69 1.60 -6.46 2.73
CA GLY A 69 0.40 -7.29 2.84
C GLY A 69 0.70 -8.71 3.30
N LEU A 70 1.76 -9.34 2.80
CA LEU A 70 2.25 -10.65 3.27
C LEU A 70 2.59 -10.62 4.77
N ALA A 71 3.23 -9.55 5.25
CA ALA A 71 3.53 -9.39 6.67
C ALA A 71 2.27 -9.40 7.53
N ALA A 72 1.14 -8.86 7.03
CA ALA A 72 -0.13 -8.93 7.74
C ALA A 72 -0.64 -10.37 7.89
N VAL A 73 -0.48 -11.19 6.88
CA VAL A 73 -0.82 -12.63 6.95
C VAL A 73 0.06 -13.34 7.98
N LEU A 74 1.39 -13.21 7.84
CA LEU A 74 2.35 -13.91 8.70
C LEU A 74 2.26 -13.51 10.18
N ILE A 75 1.81 -12.29 10.47
CA ILE A 75 1.71 -11.80 11.85
C ILE A 75 0.34 -12.11 12.45
N SER A 76 -0.77 -11.88 11.72
CA SER A 76 -2.09 -11.84 12.36
C SER A 76 -2.95 -13.08 12.18
N VAL A 77 -2.69 -13.91 11.20
CA VAL A 77 -3.41 -15.18 11.03
C VAL A 77 -2.98 -16.15 12.13
N ASP A 78 -3.91 -16.92 12.67
CA ASP A 78 -3.57 -17.96 13.63
C ASP A 78 -2.76 -19.09 12.95
N PRO A 79 -1.78 -19.69 13.64
CA PRO A 79 -0.98 -20.77 13.07
C PRO A 79 -1.87 -22.01 12.82
N VAL A 80 -1.75 -22.60 11.65
CA VAL A 80 -2.46 -23.83 11.29
C VAL A 80 -1.67 -25.03 11.83
N GLN A 81 -2.08 -25.53 13.01
CA GLN A 81 -1.33 -26.59 13.70
C GLN A 81 -1.16 -27.88 12.89
N GLU A 82 -2.16 -28.26 12.09
CA GLU A 82 -2.11 -29.42 11.23
C GLU A 82 -1.03 -29.29 10.15
N ALA A 83 -0.96 -28.12 9.49
CA ALA A 83 0.05 -27.82 8.49
C ALA A 83 1.48 -27.77 9.11
N TRP A 84 1.61 -27.20 10.32
CA TRP A 84 2.88 -27.21 11.04
C TRP A 84 3.35 -28.62 11.42
N ARG A 85 2.44 -29.52 11.78
CA ARG A 85 2.76 -30.93 12.07
C ARG A 85 3.11 -31.72 10.81
N ALA A 86 2.47 -31.40 9.67
CA ALA A 86 2.67 -32.09 8.41
C ALA A 86 4.05 -31.80 7.77
N GLY A 87 4.46 -30.53 7.69
CA GLY A 87 5.69 -30.15 6.97
C GLY A 87 6.46 -28.99 7.60
N GLY A 88 6.05 -28.49 8.78
CA GLY A 88 6.70 -27.32 9.39
C GLY A 88 8.16 -27.54 9.74
N PHE A 89 8.56 -28.75 10.11
CA PHE A 89 9.97 -29.08 10.39
C PHE A 89 10.86 -28.96 9.14
N ASP A 90 10.39 -29.41 7.99
CA ASP A 90 11.14 -29.38 6.74
C ASP A 90 11.33 -27.93 6.25
N ILE A 91 10.31 -27.07 6.47
CA ILE A 91 10.42 -25.64 6.20
C ILE A 91 11.45 -24.98 7.13
N LEU A 92 11.43 -25.27 8.43
CA LEU A 92 12.42 -24.74 9.37
C LEU A 92 13.84 -25.20 9.03
N MET A 93 13.99 -26.45 8.64
CA MET A 93 15.27 -27.00 8.17
C MET A 93 15.77 -26.27 6.92
N SER A 94 14.88 -26.00 5.97
CA SER A 94 15.19 -25.27 4.74
C SER A 94 15.59 -23.83 5.02
N LEU A 95 14.91 -23.13 5.95
CA LEU A 95 15.30 -21.80 6.40
C LEU A 95 16.68 -21.81 7.08
N TRP A 96 16.95 -22.82 7.90
CA TRP A 96 18.26 -22.98 8.52
C TRP A 96 19.37 -23.23 7.48
N LEU A 97 19.12 -24.05 6.44
CA LEU A 97 20.03 -24.24 5.31
C LEU A 97 20.34 -22.95 4.56
N ILE A 98 19.35 -22.06 4.37
CA ILE A 98 19.57 -20.71 3.80
C ILE A 98 20.55 -19.90 4.66
N VAL A 99 20.35 -19.89 5.98
CA VAL A 99 21.26 -19.19 6.90
C VAL A 99 22.67 -19.77 6.83
N VAL A 100 22.81 -21.10 6.85
CA VAL A 100 24.12 -21.77 6.71
C VAL A 100 24.78 -21.42 5.38
N MET A 101 24.05 -21.46 4.29
CA MET A 101 24.58 -21.08 2.96
C MET A 101 25.12 -19.65 2.97
N VAL A 102 24.39 -18.70 3.52
CA VAL A 102 24.82 -17.29 3.63
C VAL A 102 26.08 -17.16 4.51
N LEU A 103 26.15 -17.88 5.63
CA LEU A 103 27.33 -17.89 6.50
C LEU A 103 28.56 -18.49 5.81
N VAL A 104 28.39 -19.59 5.08
CA VAL A 104 29.47 -20.20 4.31
C VAL A 104 29.96 -19.26 3.21
N ILE A 105 29.07 -18.63 2.46
CA ILE A 105 29.45 -17.62 1.46
C ILE A 105 30.23 -16.46 2.12
N ARG A 106 29.75 -15.94 3.24
CA ARG A 106 30.45 -14.88 4.00
C ARG A 106 31.83 -15.32 4.46
N PHE A 107 31.96 -16.55 4.95
CA PHE A 107 33.24 -17.15 5.36
C PHE A 107 34.21 -17.24 4.18
N VAL A 108 33.75 -17.72 3.03
CA VAL A 108 34.57 -17.81 1.80
C VAL A 108 35.00 -16.43 1.32
N LEU A 109 34.07 -15.44 1.34
CA LEU A 109 34.37 -14.07 0.96
C LEU A 109 35.42 -13.41 1.87
N LYS A 110 35.43 -13.74 3.18
CA LYS A 110 36.35 -13.16 4.17
C LYS A 110 37.72 -13.87 4.17
N ARG A 111 37.75 -15.19 3.90
CA ARG A 111 38.95 -16.02 4.05
C ARG A 111 39.80 -16.06 2.79
N PHE A 112 39.19 -15.99 1.60
CA PHE A 112 39.89 -16.14 0.33
C PHE A 112 40.00 -14.82 -0.40
N GLU A 113 41.16 -14.53 -0.98
CA GLU A 113 41.39 -13.36 -1.82
C GLU A 113 40.58 -13.40 -3.13
N LYS A 114 40.41 -12.27 -3.78
CA LYS A 114 39.69 -12.19 -5.07
C LYS A 114 40.41 -13.03 -6.13
N SER A 115 39.84 -14.18 -6.47
CA SER A 115 40.36 -15.12 -7.46
C SER A 115 39.22 -15.74 -8.26
N LYS A 116 39.52 -16.25 -9.46
CA LYS A 116 38.57 -17.04 -10.25
C LYS A 116 38.06 -18.25 -9.47
N ILE A 117 38.96 -18.91 -8.71
CA ILE A 117 38.61 -20.05 -7.87
C ILE A 117 37.56 -19.67 -6.82
N ARG A 118 37.74 -18.54 -6.13
CA ARG A 118 36.73 -18.03 -5.19
C ARG A 118 35.36 -17.81 -5.86
N THR A 119 35.34 -17.24 -7.05
CA THR A 119 34.09 -17.03 -7.80
C THR A 119 33.42 -18.35 -8.14
N TYR A 120 34.15 -19.32 -8.63
CA TYR A 120 33.61 -20.66 -8.93
C TYR A 120 33.17 -21.39 -7.67
N SER A 121 33.90 -21.28 -6.56
CA SER A 121 33.49 -21.87 -5.28
C SER A 121 32.19 -21.28 -4.76
N ILE A 122 32.01 -19.94 -4.85
CA ILE A 122 30.76 -19.31 -4.46
C ILE A 122 29.61 -19.73 -5.37
N ALA A 123 29.83 -19.82 -6.68
CA ALA A 123 28.81 -20.31 -7.61
C ALA A 123 28.42 -21.77 -7.30
N ALA A 124 29.39 -22.63 -7.02
CA ALA A 124 29.13 -24.00 -6.62
C ALA A 124 28.34 -24.10 -5.30
N ILE A 125 28.69 -23.27 -4.29
CA ILE A 125 27.96 -23.22 -3.02
C ILE A 125 26.51 -22.73 -3.23
N ILE A 126 26.28 -21.74 -4.10
CA ILE A 126 24.94 -21.27 -4.41
C ILE A 126 24.12 -22.38 -5.10
N ILE A 127 24.67 -23.00 -6.13
CA ILE A 127 23.97 -24.07 -6.88
C ILE A 127 23.67 -25.26 -5.97
N SER A 128 24.67 -25.78 -5.24
CA SER A 128 24.48 -26.90 -4.32
C SER A 128 23.53 -26.53 -3.16
N GLY A 129 23.62 -25.29 -2.65
CA GLY A 129 22.74 -24.81 -1.60
C GLY A 129 21.28 -24.74 -2.07
N ILE A 130 21.02 -24.21 -3.27
CA ILE A 130 19.66 -24.15 -3.85
C ILE A 130 19.11 -25.59 -4.01
N LEU A 131 19.89 -26.52 -4.51
CA LEU A 131 19.47 -27.94 -4.68
C LEU A 131 19.15 -28.60 -3.33
N LEU A 132 19.98 -28.38 -2.31
CA LEU A 132 19.74 -28.91 -0.97
C LEU A 132 18.50 -28.30 -0.31
N ILE A 133 18.31 -26.97 -0.43
CA ILE A 133 17.15 -26.28 0.09
C ILE A 133 15.88 -26.80 -0.58
N ARG A 134 15.89 -26.95 -1.90
CA ARG A 134 14.74 -27.48 -2.64
C ARG A 134 14.43 -28.92 -2.21
N PHE A 135 15.41 -29.78 -2.15
CA PHE A 135 15.24 -31.18 -1.72
C PHE A 135 14.68 -31.31 -0.30
N SER A 136 15.07 -30.40 0.60
CA SER A 136 14.55 -30.37 1.97
C SER A 136 13.17 -29.74 2.06
N ALA A 137 12.85 -28.70 1.24
CA ALA A 137 11.60 -27.95 1.30
C ALA A 137 10.44 -28.68 0.59
N GLU A 138 10.69 -29.31 -0.56
CA GLU A 138 9.65 -29.86 -1.45
C GLU A 138 8.74 -30.87 -0.75
N PRO A 139 9.24 -31.88 0.02
CA PRO A 139 8.37 -32.79 0.77
C PRO A 139 7.50 -32.08 1.82
N GLY A 140 8.06 -31.09 2.51
CA GLY A 140 7.35 -30.31 3.51
C GLY A 140 6.25 -29.45 2.88
N ILE A 141 6.54 -28.82 1.73
CA ILE A 141 5.58 -28.01 0.98
C ILE A 141 4.39 -28.87 0.53
N GLU A 142 4.67 -30.01 -0.13
CA GLU A 142 3.61 -30.92 -0.57
C GLU A 142 2.75 -31.44 0.59
N ALA A 143 3.39 -31.77 1.72
CA ALA A 143 2.67 -32.22 2.92
C ALA A 143 1.77 -31.12 3.52
N ILE A 144 2.23 -29.86 3.53
CA ILE A 144 1.43 -28.71 4.02
C ILE A 144 0.24 -28.48 3.11
N GLU A 145 0.46 -28.43 1.80
CA GLU A 145 -0.59 -28.18 0.81
C GLU A 145 -1.64 -29.29 0.75
N ALA A 146 -1.24 -30.53 1.09
CA ALA A 146 -2.14 -31.68 1.13
C ALA A 146 -3.10 -31.71 2.34
N VAL A 147 -2.84 -30.96 3.41
CA VAL A 147 -3.66 -30.97 4.64
C VAL A 147 -5.12 -30.61 4.37
N ASP A 148 -5.37 -29.50 3.73
CA ASP A 148 -6.68 -29.08 3.18
C ASP A 148 -6.45 -27.99 2.15
N PRO A 149 -6.35 -28.35 0.87
CA PRO A 149 -6.04 -27.41 -0.20
C PRO A 149 -7.06 -26.26 -0.31
N ALA A 150 -8.29 -26.45 0.18
CA ALA A 150 -9.34 -25.46 0.10
C ALA A 150 -9.29 -24.43 1.24
N LYS A 151 -8.89 -24.83 2.46
CA LYS A 151 -8.99 -24.00 3.67
C LYS A 151 -7.67 -23.76 4.40
N THR A 152 -6.91 -24.83 4.69
CA THR A 152 -5.79 -24.82 5.64
C THR A 152 -4.47 -25.32 5.05
N GLY A 153 -4.35 -25.40 3.71
CA GLY A 153 -3.13 -25.82 3.02
C GLY A 153 -2.01 -24.75 3.04
N PHE A 154 -1.79 -24.10 4.19
CA PHE A 154 -0.72 -23.12 4.41
C PHE A 154 -0.36 -23.05 5.90
N LEU A 155 0.83 -22.54 6.23
CA LEU A 155 1.33 -22.52 7.63
C LEU A 155 0.55 -21.59 8.56
N GLY A 156 -0.15 -20.57 8.01
CA GLY A 156 -0.72 -19.51 8.81
C GLY A 156 0.33 -18.51 9.29
N GLY A 157 0.04 -17.80 10.36
CA GLY A 157 0.89 -16.78 10.95
C GLY A 157 1.15 -17.02 12.43
N PHE A 158 1.54 -15.95 13.14
CA PHE A 158 1.85 -16.00 14.57
C PHE A 158 0.65 -15.71 15.49
N GLY A 159 -0.51 -15.33 14.95
CA GLY A 159 -1.70 -14.98 15.73
C GLY A 159 -1.57 -13.70 16.56
N LEU A 160 -0.59 -12.84 16.25
CA LEU A 160 -0.32 -11.58 16.94
C LEU A 160 -1.24 -10.45 16.46
N PRO A 161 -1.40 -9.36 17.23
CA PRO A 161 -2.14 -8.18 16.76
C PRO A 161 -1.62 -7.64 15.44
N ILE A 162 -2.51 -7.38 14.49
CA ILE A 162 -2.16 -6.99 13.12
C ILE A 162 -1.32 -5.71 13.04
N ILE A 163 -1.37 -4.83 14.04
CA ILE A 163 -0.59 -3.59 14.09
C ILE A 163 0.92 -3.88 14.02
N PHE A 164 1.40 -5.01 14.57
CA PHE A 164 2.80 -5.41 14.47
C PHE A 164 3.22 -5.70 13.03
N SER A 165 2.27 -6.09 12.16
CA SER A 165 2.55 -6.32 10.75
C SER A 165 3.03 -5.08 10.01
N TRP A 166 2.70 -3.88 10.49
CA TRP A 166 3.15 -2.63 9.87
C TRP A 166 4.66 -2.44 10.02
N ILE A 167 5.20 -2.81 11.19
CA ILE A 167 6.65 -2.78 11.44
C ILE A 167 7.33 -3.90 10.64
N VAL A 168 6.78 -5.11 10.67
CA VAL A 168 7.34 -6.26 9.93
C VAL A 168 7.26 -6.03 8.43
N GLY A 169 6.17 -5.44 7.92
CA GLY A 169 6.01 -5.05 6.52
C GLY A 169 7.05 -4.01 6.08
N ALA A 170 7.35 -3.03 6.94
CA ALA A 170 8.44 -2.10 6.70
C ALA A 170 9.80 -2.80 6.63
N LEU A 171 10.06 -3.77 7.51
CA LEU A 171 11.30 -4.53 7.54
C LEU A 171 11.44 -5.44 6.31
N PHE A 172 10.38 -6.12 5.88
CA PHE A 172 10.40 -6.96 4.68
C PHE A 172 10.63 -6.14 3.41
N ALA A 173 9.87 -5.06 3.25
CA ALA A 173 10.04 -4.15 2.12
C ALA A 173 11.43 -3.48 2.13
N GLY A 174 11.91 -3.03 3.29
CA GLY A 174 13.25 -2.47 3.45
C GLY A 174 14.37 -3.49 3.22
N GLY A 175 14.20 -4.73 3.67
CA GLY A 175 15.13 -5.83 3.43
C GLY A 175 15.26 -6.18 1.95
N LEU A 176 14.13 -6.33 1.25
CA LEU A 176 14.13 -6.50 -0.20
C LEU A 176 14.78 -5.30 -0.91
N ALA A 177 14.41 -4.08 -0.50
CA ALA A 177 14.98 -2.86 -1.07
C ALA A 177 16.50 -2.78 -0.87
N PHE A 178 17.03 -3.26 0.25
CA PHE A 178 18.46 -3.36 0.47
C PHE A 178 19.14 -4.30 -0.53
N ILE A 179 18.55 -5.47 -0.80
CA ILE A 179 19.08 -6.45 -1.76
C ILE A 179 19.04 -5.86 -3.18
N VAL A 180 17.86 -5.38 -3.58
CA VAL A 180 17.62 -4.76 -4.90
C VAL A 180 18.51 -3.54 -5.10
N GLY A 181 18.60 -2.67 -4.10
CA GLY A 181 19.40 -1.46 -4.17
C GLY A 181 20.88 -1.74 -4.35
N LYS A 182 21.43 -2.76 -3.70
CA LYS A 182 22.84 -3.17 -3.90
C LYS A 182 23.15 -3.62 -5.32
N VAL A 183 22.18 -4.20 -6.02
CA VAL A 183 22.36 -4.72 -7.38
C VAL A 183 21.99 -3.67 -8.43
N ALA A 184 20.90 -2.93 -8.21
CA ALA A 184 20.27 -2.12 -9.24
C ALA A 184 20.66 -0.63 -9.19
N LEU A 185 21.10 -0.06 -8.05
CA LEU A 185 21.40 1.39 -7.94
C LEU A 185 22.63 1.86 -8.74
N GLY A 186 23.39 0.94 -9.32
CA GLY A 186 24.45 1.28 -10.28
C GLY A 186 23.98 1.44 -11.73
N LEU A 187 22.69 1.15 -12.01
CA LEU A 187 22.11 1.25 -13.34
C LEU A 187 21.72 2.71 -13.65
N ARG A 188 21.64 3.04 -14.94
CA ARG A 188 21.04 4.30 -15.39
C ARG A 188 19.56 4.34 -14.99
N ALA A 189 19.00 5.53 -14.82
CA ALA A 189 17.63 5.74 -14.32
C ALA A 189 16.57 4.89 -15.05
N ASP A 190 16.63 4.80 -16.37
CA ASP A 190 15.69 4.03 -17.19
C ASP A 190 15.80 2.52 -16.91
N TYR A 191 17.03 1.99 -16.82
CA TYR A 191 17.27 0.59 -16.49
C TYR A 191 16.89 0.26 -15.04
N LEU A 192 17.12 1.21 -14.12
CA LEU A 192 16.67 1.07 -12.73
C LEU A 192 15.14 0.94 -12.64
N ALA A 193 14.43 1.78 -13.40
CA ALA A 193 12.97 1.76 -13.47
C ALA A 193 12.45 0.39 -13.96
N ILE A 194 12.99 -0.11 -15.07
CA ILE A 194 12.62 -1.42 -15.63
C ILE A 194 12.99 -2.55 -14.67
N ALA A 195 14.20 -2.53 -14.12
CA ALA A 195 14.67 -3.57 -13.19
C ALA A 195 13.78 -3.64 -11.94
N THR A 196 13.42 -2.51 -11.35
CA THR A 196 12.54 -2.48 -10.17
C THR A 196 11.13 -2.95 -10.48
N LEU A 197 10.59 -2.65 -11.67
CA LEU A 197 9.30 -3.15 -12.12
C LEU A 197 9.33 -4.68 -12.25
N LEU A 198 10.33 -5.23 -12.93
CA LEU A 198 10.49 -6.69 -13.11
C LEU A 198 10.66 -7.41 -11.78
N ILE A 199 11.43 -6.84 -10.86
CA ILE A 199 11.59 -7.42 -9.51
C ILE A 199 10.24 -7.42 -8.76
N SER A 200 9.45 -6.36 -8.92
CA SER A 200 8.09 -6.31 -8.35
C SER A 200 7.20 -7.42 -8.89
N GLU A 201 7.23 -7.68 -10.21
CA GLU A 201 6.50 -8.78 -10.83
C GLU A 201 6.98 -10.15 -10.30
N ILE A 202 8.30 -10.34 -10.16
CA ILE A 202 8.87 -11.57 -9.60
C ILE A 202 8.39 -11.80 -8.16
N VAL A 203 8.43 -10.77 -7.31
CA VAL A 203 7.97 -10.86 -5.92
C VAL A 203 6.49 -11.25 -5.85
N ILE A 204 5.65 -10.61 -6.64
CA ILE A 204 4.23 -10.91 -6.67
C ILE A 204 3.97 -12.29 -7.27
N ALA A 205 4.74 -12.71 -8.27
CA ALA A 205 4.67 -14.06 -8.82
C ALA A 205 5.01 -15.12 -7.76
N ILE A 206 6.08 -14.91 -6.99
CA ILE A 206 6.44 -15.79 -5.86
C ILE A 206 5.28 -15.88 -4.87
N ILE A 207 4.76 -14.74 -4.41
CA ILE A 207 3.63 -14.70 -3.48
C ILE A 207 2.40 -15.44 -4.03
N LYS A 208 2.15 -15.40 -5.34
CA LYS A 208 1.02 -16.10 -5.98
C LYS A 208 1.22 -17.60 -6.15
N HIS A 209 2.45 -18.08 -6.20
CA HIS A 209 2.76 -19.49 -6.48
C HIS A 209 3.17 -20.28 -5.23
N GLU A 210 3.46 -19.60 -4.11
CA GLU A 210 3.83 -20.24 -2.86
C GLU A 210 2.57 -20.46 -1.99
N ASP A 211 1.79 -21.50 -2.32
CA ASP A 211 0.53 -21.82 -1.63
C ASP A 211 0.74 -22.12 -0.15
N TRP A 212 1.79 -22.85 0.20
CA TRP A 212 2.14 -23.20 1.58
C TRP A 212 2.38 -21.98 2.51
N LEU A 213 2.76 -20.83 1.94
CA LEU A 213 3.06 -19.60 2.69
C LEU A 213 1.88 -18.63 2.72
N THR A 214 1.21 -18.44 1.57
CA THR A 214 0.24 -17.35 1.33
C THR A 214 -1.12 -17.82 0.85
N ARG A 215 -1.35 -19.13 0.72
CA ARG A 215 -2.44 -19.73 -0.05
C ARG A 215 -2.40 -19.39 -1.55
N GLY A 216 -1.28 -18.90 -2.06
CA GLY A 216 -1.07 -18.59 -3.45
C GLY A 216 -2.08 -17.58 -4.01
N VAL A 217 -2.78 -17.94 -5.07
CA VAL A 217 -3.81 -17.06 -5.68
C VAL A 217 -5.10 -16.98 -4.87
N LYS A 218 -5.30 -17.85 -3.88
CA LYS A 218 -6.49 -17.87 -3.04
C LYS A 218 -6.42 -16.75 -2.00
N ASN A 219 -7.58 -16.21 -1.61
CA ASN A 219 -7.62 -15.17 -0.60
C ASN A 219 -7.36 -15.74 0.80
N VAL A 220 -6.55 -15.05 1.59
CA VAL A 220 -6.42 -15.30 3.02
C VAL A 220 -7.42 -14.42 3.75
N ILE A 221 -8.37 -15.05 4.43
CA ILE A 221 -9.41 -14.40 5.25
C ILE A 221 -9.15 -14.69 6.72
N GLY A 222 -9.86 -14.02 7.62
CA GLY A 222 -9.76 -14.26 9.06
C GLY A 222 -8.62 -13.52 9.75
N LEU A 223 -8.14 -12.46 9.14
CA LEU A 223 -7.16 -11.54 9.74
C LEU A 223 -7.79 -10.83 10.96
N LYS A 224 -7.11 -10.86 12.10
CA LYS A 224 -7.55 -10.19 13.33
C LYS A 224 -7.56 -8.67 13.12
N ARG A 225 -8.71 -8.04 13.28
CA ARG A 225 -8.88 -6.60 13.09
C ARG A 225 -8.47 -5.82 14.35
N PRO A 226 -7.86 -4.62 14.24
CA PRO A 226 -7.56 -3.75 15.37
C PRO A 226 -8.77 -2.95 15.84
N ALA A 227 -9.86 -2.93 15.05
CA ALA A 227 -11.14 -2.30 15.34
C ALA A 227 -12.18 -3.36 15.77
N PRO A 228 -13.19 -2.99 16.56
CA PRO A 228 -14.27 -3.92 16.94
C PRO A 228 -14.98 -4.45 15.68
N TYR A 229 -15.53 -5.66 15.77
CA TYR A 229 -16.35 -6.19 14.69
C TYR A 229 -17.72 -5.49 14.67
N GLU A 230 -18.26 -5.26 13.49
CA GLU A 230 -19.56 -4.63 13.29
C GLU A 230 -20.66 -5.42 14.01
N VAL A 231 -20.58 -6.76 13.97
CA VAL A 231 -21.55 -7.67 14.63
C VAL A 231 -21.54 -7.52 16.14
N ASP A 232 -20.37 -7.37 16.76
CA ASP A 232 -20.24 -7.18 18.21
C ASP A 232 -20.86 -5.84 18.64
N LEU A 233 -20.66 -4.78 17.85
CA LEU A 233 -21.25 -3.47 18.12
C LEU A 233 -22.78 -3.51 18.00
N GLN A 234 -23.32 -4.27 17.05
CA GLN A 234 -24.77 -4.40 16.84
C GLN A 234 -25.48 -5.08 18.00
N THR A 235 -24.78 -5.88 18.81
CA THR A 235 -25.33 -6.57 19.99
C THR A 235 -25.04 -5.82 21.29
N THR A 236 -24.25 -4.75 21.26
CA THR A 236 -23.79 -4.05 22.48
C THR A 236 -24.71 -2.90 22.84
N ASP A 237 -25.30 -2.92 24.04
CA ASP A 237 -26.30 -1.98 24.56
C ASP A 237 -25.85 -0.49 24.48
N TRP A 238 -24.59 -0.19 24.83
CA TRP A 238 -24.12 1.19 24.81
C TRP A 238 -24.13 1.76 23.39
N PHE A 239 -23.79 0.95 22.38
CA PHE A 239 -23.76 1.35 21.00
C PHE A 239 -25.17 1.57 20.43
N ILE A 240 -26.10 0.63 20.74
CA ILE A 240 -27.51 0.75 20.33
C ILE A 240 -28.11 2.04 20.90
N LYS A 241 -27.92 2.31 22.21
CA LYS A 241 -28.39 3.55 22.85
C LYS A 241 -27.75 4.81 22.23
N LEU A 242 -26.47 4.73 21.84
CA LEU A 242 -25.80 5.84 21.16
C LEU A 242 -26.46 6.14 19.81
N VAL A 243 -26.70 5.11 18.99
CA VAL A 243 -27.36 5.25 17.67
C VAL A 243 -28.80 5.77 17.83
N GLU A 244 -29.56 5.24 18.80
CA GLU A 244 -30.90 5.69 19.11
C GLU A 244 -30.92 7.19 19.50
N LYS A 245 -29.98 7.62 20.36
CA LYS A 245 -29.86 9.01 20.77
C LYS A 245 -29.56 9.93 19.60
N PHE A 246 -28.62 9.57 18.72
CA PHE A 246 -28.27 10.39 17.55
C PHE A 246 -29.39 10.45 16.50
N ASN A 247 -30.24 9.44 16.42
CA ASN A 247 -31.33 9.35 15.46
C ASN A 247 -32.71 9.53 16.10
N SER A 248 -32.79 10.04 17.33
CA SER A 248 -34.05 10.22 18.06
C SER A 248 -35.10 11.01 17.27
N GLY A 249 -34.68 12.07 16.53
CA GLY A 249 -35.59 12.84 15.68
C GLY A 249 -36.19 12.04 14.52
N LYS A 250 -35.43 11.13 13.90
CA LYS A 250 -35.97 10.27 12.83
C LYS A 250 -36.88 9.18 13.38
N LEU A 251 -36.53 8.62 14.54
CA LEU A 251 -37.27 7.54 15.17
C LEU A 251 -38.56 8.01 15.83
N SER A 252 -38.65 9.28 16.26
CA SER A 252 -39.86 9.85 16.86
C SER A 252 -40.99 10.08 15.85
N VAL A 253 -40.70 10.14 14.56
CA VAL A 253 -41.70 10.31 13.49
C VAL A 253 -42.40 8.97 13.15
N ILE A 254 -41.83 7.84 13.55
CA ILE A 254 -42.39 6.52 13.26
C ILE A 254 -43.29 6.11 14.41
N GLU A 255 -44.60 6.12 14.15
CA GLU A 255 -45.63 5.78 15.19
C GLU A 255 -45.70 4.30 15.46
N ASN A 256 -45.52 3.43 14.46
CA ASN A 256 -45.60 2.00 14.60
C ASN A 256 -44.35 1.43 15.30
N LEU A 257 -44.53 0.74 16.43
CA LEU A 257 -43.43 0.15 17.20
C LEU A 257 -42.59 -0.86 16.42
N ALA A 258 -43.22 -1.68 15.57
CA ALA A 258 -42.52 -2.68 14.76
C ALA A 258 -41.65 -2.02 13.69
N ASP A 259 -42.16 -0.99 13.03
CA ASP A 259 -41.43 -0.25 12.02
C ASP A 259 -40.28 0.58 12.62
N ARG A 260 -40.53 1.15 13.82
CA ARG A 260 -39.50 1.86 14.59
C ARG A 260 -38.34 0.92 14.97
N GLN A 261 -38.65 -0.31 15.42
CA GLN A 261 -37.64 -1.30 15.78
C GLN A 261 -36.85 -1.75 14.54
N ALA A 262 -37.51 -1.97 13.40
CA ALA A 262 -36.86 -2.30 12.13
C ALA A 262 -35.93 -1.15 11.66
N ALA A 263 -36.41 0.10 11.72
CA ALA A 263 -35.61 1.28 11.41
C ALA A 263 -34.39 1.43 12.34
N LEU A 264 -34.57 1.21 13.65
CA LEU A 264 -33.46 1.22 14.61
C LEU A 264 -32.41 0.16 14.26
N ASN A 265 -32.82 -1.07 13.98
CA ASN A 265 -31.91 -2.14 13.59
C ASN A 265 -31.11 -1.78 12.33
N GLN A 266 -31.74 -1.20 11.34
CA GLN A 266 -31.05 -0.75 10.13
C GLN A 266 -30.05 0.38 10.45
N LEU A 267 -30.43 1.36 11.26
CA LEU A 267 -29.54 2.44 11.69
C LEU A 267 -28.35 1.92 12.51
N VAL A 268 -28.54 0.87 13.32
CA VAL A 268 -27.46 0.21 14.07
C VAL A 268 -26.48 -0.50 13.14
N ILE A 269 -26.98 -1.19 12.11
CA ILE A 269 -26.13 -1.85 11.09
C ILE A 269 -25.30 -0.79 10.32
N GLU A 270 -25.94 0.26 9.84
CA GLU A 270 -25.23 1.35 9.14
C GLU A 270 -24.24 2.08 10.06
N GLY A 271 -24.67 2.39 11.27
CA GLY A 271 -23.87 3.06 12.29
C GLY A 271 -22.64 2.26 12.70
N SER A 272 -22.77 0.93 12.87
CA SER A 272 -21.65 0.04 13.22
C SER A 272 -20.56 0.07 12.14
N SER A 273 -20.93 0.03 10.87
CA SER A 273 -20.01 0.13 9.75
C SER A 273 -19.30 1.50 9.69
N VAL A 274 -20.04 2.59 9.91
CA VAL A 274 -19.48 3.95 9.98
C VAL A 274 -18.51 4.07 11.15
N PHE A 275 -18.85 3.55 12.32
CA PHE A 275 -18.01 3.62 13.52
C PHE A 275 -16.68 2.86 13.32
N VAL A 276 -16.73 1.65 12.78
CA VAL A 276 -15.53 0.84 12.49
C VAL A 276 -14.61 1.56 11.50
N LYS A 277 -15.18 2.13 10.42
CA LYS A 277 -14.40 2.90 9.45
C LYS A 277 -13.79 4.16 10.07
N LEU A 278 -14.48 4.80 11.01
CA LEU A 278 -13.95 5.94 11.76
C LEU A 278 -12.77 5.53 12.65
N CYS A 279 -12.82 4.37 13.29
CA CYS A 279 -11.71 3.81 14.05
C CYS A 279 -10.48 3.60 13.15
N TYR A 280 -10.66 3.03 11.94
CA TYR A 280 -9.59 2.91 10.96
C TYR A 280 -9.05 4.27 10.51
N SER A 281 -9.95 5.23 10.28
CA SER A 281 -9.55 6.61 9.91
C SER A 281 -8.63 7.23 10.96
N GLY A 282 -9.00 7.12 12.23
CA GLY A 282 -8.18 7.61 13.35
C GLY A 282 -6.82 6.93 13.41
N LEU A 283 -6.80 5.59 13.30
CA LEU A 283 -5.59 4.80 13.35
C LEU A 283 -4.62 5.13 12.19
N PHE A 284 -5.13 5.20 10.97
CA PHE A 284 -4.33 5.51 9.78
C PHE A 284 -3.85 6.96 9.77
N LEU A 285 -4.68 7.89 10.26
CA LEU A 285 -4.30 9.29 10.39
C LEU A 285 -3.11 9.46 11.34
N VAL A 286 -3.09 8.74 12.46
CA VAL A 286 -1.95 8.74 13.40
C VAL A 286 -0.66 8.29 12.68
N VAL A 287 -0.73 7.22 11.88
CA VAL A 287 0.42 6.74 11.11
C VAL A 287 0.89 7.79 10.10
N VAL A 288 -0.02 8.38 9.34
CA VAL A 288 0.30 9.44 8.37
C VAL A 288 0.98 10.62 9.07
N ILE A 289 0.46 11.06 10.23
CA ILE A 289 1.05 12.16 11.01
C ILE A 289 2.46 11.80 11.50
N ILE A 290 2.66 10.60 12.06
CA ILE A 290 3.97 10.14 12.53
C ILE A 290 4.97 10.12 11.37
N LEU A 291 4.61 9.51 10.25
CA LEU A 291 5.47 9.43 9.07
C LEU A 291 5.75 10.81 8.48
N LEU A 292 4.75 11.69 8.44
CA LEU A 292 4.92 13.07 7.98
C LEU A 292 5.92 13.82 8.88
N ILE A 293 5.81 13.72 10.20
CA ILE A 293 6.73 14.37 11.14
C ILE A 293 8.15 13.82 10.96
N LEU A 294 8.31 12.50 10.88
CA LEU A 294 9.61 11.85 10.71
C LEU A 294 10.27 12.25 9.39
N THR A 295 9.53 12.18 8.29
CA THR A 295 10.03 12.53 6.96
C THR A 295 10.35 14.02 6.86
N GLN A 296 9.51 14.91 7.41
CA GLN A 296 9.80 16.34 7.46
C GLN A 296 11.07 16.63 8.24
N LYS A 297 11.23 16.07 9.45
CA LYS A 297 12.46 16.23 10.24
C LYS A 297 13.69 15.74 9.49
N ALA A 298 13.62 14.57 8.82
CA ALA A 298 14.70 14.02 8.03
C ALA A 298 15.07 14.94 6.85
N LEU A 299 14.09 15.46 6.14
CA LEU A 299 14.29 16.25 4.92
C LEU A 299 14.73 17.70 5.20
N TYR A 300 14.39 18.27 6.37
CA TYR A 300 14.91 19.57 6.80
C TYR A 300 16.27 19.49 7.50
N SER A 301 16.76 18.29 7.80
CA SER A 301 18.07 18.06 8.39
C SER A 301 19.24 18.31 7.39
N PRO A 302 20.50 18.33 7.84
CA PRO A 302 21.66 18.34 6.95
C PRO A 302 21.67 17.20 5.93
N TRP A 303 21.13 16.03 6.31
CA TRP A 303 20.98 14.88 5.43
C TRP A 303 20.03 15.16 4.26
N GLY A 304 18.87 15.75 4.51
CA GLY A 304 17.91 16.10 3.47
C GLY A 304 18.43 17.16 2.48
N ARG A 305 19.24 18.12 2.96
CA ARG A 305 19.94 19.08 2.08
C ARG A 305 20.96 18.38 1.18
N MET A 306 21.72 17.44 1.74
CA MET A 306 22.65 16.62 0.99
C MET A 306 21.93 15.80 -0.09
N MET A 307 20.78 15.18 0.23
CA MET A 307 20.00 14.40 -0.73
C MET A 307 19.54 15.24 -1.93
N ARG A 308 19.05 16.46 -1.67
CA ARG A 308 18.67 17.39 -2.75
C ARG A 308 19.88 17.81 -3.61
N ALA A 309 21.04 18.06 -2.99
CA ALA A 309 22.26 18.35 -3.73
C ALA A 309 22.69 17.19 -4.65
N ILE A 310 22.54 15.94 -4.16
CA ILE A 310 22.80 14.73 -4.96
C ILE A 310 21.79 14.64 -6.12
N ARG A 311 20.51 14.87 -5.87
CA ARG A 311 19.46 14.88 -6.90
C ARG A 311 19.74 15.91 -8.00
N ASP A 312 20.16 17.11 -7.60
CA ASP A 312 20.36 18.23 -8.51
C ASP A 312 21.66 18.06 -9.34
N ASN A 313 22.73 17.53 -8.74
CA ASN A 313 23.97 17.19 -9.46
C ASN A 313 24.78 16.12 -8.70
N GLU A 314 24.65 14.86 -9.15
CA GLU A 314 25.30 13.70 -8.55
C GLU A 314 26.83 13.75 -8.66
N GLU A 315 27.35 14.19 -9.82
CA GLU A 315 28.81 14.27 -10.07
C GLU A 315 29.46 15.32 -9.17
N ALA A 316 28.86 16.49 -9.05
CA ALA A 316 29.36 17.54 -8.15
C ALA A 316 29.33 17.10 -6.67
N ALA A 317 28.26 16.43 -6.25
CA ALA A 317 28.17 15.90 -4.89
C ALA A 317 29.24 14.84 -4.60
N ASN A 318 29.52 13.97 -5.56
CA ASN A 318 30.58 12.96 -5.49
C ASN A 318 31.96 13.61 -5.42
N ALA A 319 32.23 14.62 -6.25
CA ALA A 319 33.48 15.40 -6.24
C ALA A 319 33.72 16.10 -4.90
N MET A 320 32.67 16.49 -4.19
CA MET A 320 32.70 17.03 -2.82
C MET A 320 32.85 15.95 -1.74
N GLY A 321 33.20 14.72 -2.10
CA GLY A 321 33.49 13.60 -1.19
C GLY A 321 32.25 12.96 -0.57
N LYS A 322 31.05 13.14 -1.15
CA LYS A 322 29.85 12.48 -0.65
C LYS A 322 29.73 11.08 -1.25
N ASN A 323 29.45 10.10 -0.41
CA ASN A 323 29.20 8.73 -0.90
C ASN A 323 27.77 8.62 -1.43
N VAL A 324 27.56 8.96 -2.70
CA VAL A 324 26.27 9.02 -3.37
C VAL A 324 25.55 7.66 -3.34
N VAL A 325 26.26 6.58 -3.68
CA VAL A 325 25.70 5.21 -3.72
C VAL A 325 25.11 4.79 -2.37
N LYS A 326 25.84 5.09 -1.28
CA LYS A 326 25.33 4.78 0.08
C LYS A 326 24.10 5.58 0.42
N GLN A 327 24.03 6.83 0.01
CA GLN A 327 22.90 7.71 0.27
C GLN A 327 21.66 7.28 -0.55
N HIS A 328 21.86 6.98 -1.83
CA HIS A 328 20.81 6.41 -2.68
C HIS A 328 20.26 5.10 -2.10
N LEU A 329 21.13 4.19 -1.64
CA LEU A 329 20.71 2.94 -1.00
C LEU A 329 19.85 3.21 0.25
N LEU A 330 20.28 4.14 1.11
CA LEU A 330 19.55 4.46 2.34
C LEU A 330 18.14 5.00 2.04
N ILE A 331 18.02 5.93 1.09
CA ILE A 331 16.73 6.53 0.77
C ILE A 331 15.83 5.54 0.02
N PHE A 332 16.42 4.66 -0.78
CA PHE A 332 15.70 3.59 -1.46
C PHE A 332 15.07 2.61 -0.46
N ILE A 333 15.84 2.22 0.59
CA ILE A 333 15.35 1.39 1.69
C ILE A 333 14.24 2.09 2.47
N LEU A 334 14.46 3.34 2.89
CA LEU A 334 13.48 4.10 3.68
C LEU A 334 12.16 4.29 2.94
N GLY A 335 12.21 4.70 1.67
CA GLY A 335 10.99 4.90 0.88
C GLY A 335 10.23 3.58 0.66
N SER A 336 10.93 2.49 0.36
CA SER A 336 10.32 1.16 0.22
C SER A 336 9.75 0.63 1.54
N ALA A 337 10.40 0.88 2.67
CA ALA A 337 9.89 0.52 3.99
C ALA A 337 8.57 1.24 4.31
N ILE A 338 8.46 2.53 3.99
CA ILE A 338 7.22 3.29 4.14
C ILE A 338 6.10 2.70 3.26
N VAL A 339 6.42 2.31 2.02
CA VAL A 339 5.48 1.63 1.13
C VAL A 339 5.03 0.28 1.71
N GLY A 340 5.93 -0.47 2.35
CA GLY A 340 5.60 -1.71 3.05
C GLY A 340 4.59 -1.50 4.19
N ILE A 341 4.71 -0.40 4.96
CA ILE A 341 3.70 -0.03 5.97
C ILE A 341 2.32 0.13 5.31
N ALA A 342 2.26 0.87 4.20
CA ALA A 342 1.00 1.11 3.50
C ALA A 342 0.37 -0.20 2.98
N GLY A 343 1.19 -1.16 2.53
CA GLY A 343 0.72 -2.49 2.13
C GLY A 343 0.07 -3.26 3.27
N ALA A 344 0.67 -3.24 4.45
CA ALA A 344 0.09 -3.85 5.65
C ALA A 344 -1.18 -3.11 6.12
N MET A 345 -1.22 -1.77 6.05
CA MET A 345 -2.42 -0.98 6.34
C MET A 345 -3.58 -1.33 5.40
N LEU A 346 -3.31 -1.53 4.09
CA LEU A 346 -4.32 -1.90 3.11
C LEU A 346 -4.98 -3.23 3.49
N VAL A 347 -4.19 -4.25 3.77
CA VAL A 347 -4.68 -5.57 4.20
C VAL A 347 -5.41 -5.50 5.55
N THR A 348 -4.96 -4.62 6.45
CA THR A 348 -5.63 -4.38 7.73
C THR A 348 -7.04 -3.81 7.51
N GLN A 349 -7.21 -2.88 6.57
CA GLN A 349 -8.52 -2.30 6.24
C GLN A 349 -9.44 -3.31 5.57
N ASP A 350 -8.93 -4.06 4.58
CA ASP A 350 -9.73 -5.00 3.80
C ASP A 350 -10.11 -6.25 4.62
N GLY A 351 -9.34 -6.57 5.68
CA GLY A 351 -9.52 -7.77 6.49
C GLY A 351 -9.23 -9.06 5.74
N LEU A 352 -8.63 -8.95 4.55
CA LEU A 352 -8.26 -10.07 3.71
C LEU A 352 -7.00 -9.74 2.89
N PHE A 353 -6.24 -10.78 2.56
CA PHE A 353 -5.09 -10.67 1.67
C PHE A 353 -5.38 -11.37 0.35
N THR A 354 -5.29 -10.62 -0.75
CA THR A 354 -5.56 -11.11 -2.10
C THR A 354 -4.35 -10.86 -2.99
N PRO A 355 -3.46 -11.85 -3.19
CA PRO A 355 -2.28 -11.69 -4.04
C PRO A 355 -2.59 -11.25 -5.47
N GLY A 356 -3.74 -11.68 -6.01
CA GLY A 356 -4.21 -11.32 -7.35
C GLY A 356 -4.57 -9.85 -7.55
N SER A 357 -4.80 -9.09 -6.47
CA SER A 357 -5.13 -7.67 -6.53
C SER A 357 -3.91 -6.78 -6.78
N TYR A 358 -2.71 -7.25 -6.44
CA TYR A 358 -1.46 -6.51 -6.68
C TYR A 358 -1.10 -6.59 -8.16
N ARG A 359 -1.32 -5.47 -8.89
CA ARG A 359 -0.98 -5.32 -10.31
C ARG A 359 0.07 -4.23 -10.48
N PRO A 360 1.37 -4.59 -10.63
CA PRO A 360 2.48 -3.63 -10.61
C PRO A 360 2.30 -2.51 -11.62
N MET A 361 2.07 -2.85 -12.87
CA MET A 361 1.92 -1.86 -13.94
C MET A 361 0.83 -0.82 -13.60
N ARG A 362 -0.37 -1.26 -13.21
CA ARG A 362 -1.51 -0.36 -13.00
C ARG A 362 -1.35 0.55 -11.79
N TYR A 363 -1.06 -0.03 -10.62
CA TYR A 363 -1.08 0.72 -9.37
C TYR A 363 0.22 1.47 -9.11
N THR A 364 1.36 0.99 -9.60
CA THR A 364 2.60 1.77 -9.54
C THR A 364 2.47 3.06 -10.32
N PHE A 365 1.95 3.01 -11.55
CA PHE A 365 1.71 4.23 -12.32
C PHE A 365 0.70 5.16 -11.65
N LEU A 366 -0.34 4.63 -11.02
CA LEU A 366 -1.30 5.43 -10.28
C LEU A 366 -0.60 6.21 -9.13
N ILE A 367 0.28 5.56 -8.38
CA ILE A 367 1.03 6.21 -7.30
C ILE A 367 1.97 7.29 -7.86
N TRP A 368 2.62 7.03 -8.99
CA TRP A 368 3.43 8.04 -9.68
C TRP A 368 2.60 9.25 -10.10
N VAL A 369 1.42 9.03 -10.67
CA VAL A 369 0.48 10.12 -11.00
C VAL A 369 0.11 10.92 -9.75
N MET A 370 -0.13 10.26 -8.61
CA MET A 370 -0.40 10.93 -7.33
C MET A 370 0.74 11.87 -6.93
N VAL A 371 1.99 11.42 -7.02
CA VAL A 371 3.17 12.23 -6.66
C VAL A 371 3.35 13.40 -7.64
N ILE A 372 3.14 13.17 -8.93
CA ILE A 372 3.24 14.22 -9.97
C ILE A 372 2.16 15.28 -9.78
N VAL A 373 0.91 14.85 -9.65
CA VAL A 373 -0.27 15.72 -9.44
C VAL A 373 -0.12 16.54 -8.17
N GLY A 374 0.30 15.90 -7.08
CA GLY A 374 0.50 16.55 -5.81
C GLY A 374 1.63 17.58 -5.80
N GLY A 375 2.72 17.24 -6.46
CA GLY A 375 3.97 18.00 -6.52
C GLY A 375 5.12 17.27 -5.86
N SER A 376 6.04 16.77 -6.69
CA SER A 376 7.24 16.06 -6.24
C SER A 376 8.16 16.98 -5.43
N GLY A 377 8.87 16.39 -4.46
CA GLY A 377 9.76 17.15 -3.56
C GLY A 377 9.04 17.90 -2.44
N ASN A 378 7.71 17.72 -2.31
CA ASN A 378 6.92 18.25 -1.20
C ASN A 378 6.03 17.15 -0.60
N ASN A 379 6.24 16.81 0.67
CA ASN A 379 5.45 15.75 1.33
C ASN A 379 3.96 16.12 1.44
N PHE A 380 3.63 17.39 1.72
CA PHE A 380 2.23 17.83 1.71
C PHE A 380 1.63 17.71 0.31
N GLY A 381 2.42 18.01 -0.74
CA GLY A 381 2.00 17.78 -2.11
C GLY A 381 1.70 16.32 -2.39
N ALA A 382 2.63 15.43 -2.07
CA ALA A 382 2.48 13.98 -2.29
C ALA A 382 1.24 13.41 -1.59
N ILE A 383 1.01 13.78 -0.32
CA ILE A 383 -0.21 13.40 0.42
C ILE A 383 -1.47 13.91 -0.29
N LEU A 384 -1.50 15.20 -0.64
CA LEU A 384 -2.65 15.79 -1.34
C LEU A 384 -2.91 15.10 -2.68
N GLY A 385 -1.86 14.77 -3.43
CA GLY A 385 -1.97 14.03 -4.69
C GLY A 385 -2.60 12.66 -4.50
N GLY A 386 -2.24 11.94 -3.43
CA GLY A 386 -2.89 10.70 -3.03
C GLY A 386 -4.40 10.87 -2.81
N PHE A 387 -4.78 11.92 -2.10
CA PHE A 387 -6.20 12.26 -1.86
C PHE A 387 -6.93 12.60 -3.16
N VAL A 388 -6.41 13.51 -3.97
CA VAL A 388 -7.05 13.98 -5.21
C VAL A 388 -7.24 12.84 -6.19
N VAL A 389 -6.19 12.08 -6.45
CA VAL A 389 -6.22 11.03 -7.47
C VAL A 389 -7.09 9.86 -7.03
N TRP A 390 -7.03 9.46 -5.75
CA TRP A 390 -7.87 8.37 -5.25
C TRP A 390 -9.33 8.75 -5.16
N PHE A 391 -9.63 9.98 -4.75
CA PHE A 391 -10.97 10.54 -4.77
C PHE A 391 -11.55 10.50 -6.21
N LEU A 392 -10.82 11.03 -7.18
CA LEU A 392 -11.25 11.00 -8.58
C LEU A 392 -11.40 9.58 -9.10
N TRP A 393 -10.53 8.65 -8.67
CA TRP A 393 -10.62 7.24 -9.08
C TRP A 393 -11.91 6.57 -8.65
N ILE A 394 -12.40 6.87 -7.46
CA ILE A 394 -13.63 6.28 -6.91
C ILE A 394 -14.85 7.04 -7.44
N GLU A 395 -14.85 8.37 -7.36
CA GLU A 395 -15.98 9.20 -7.72
C GLU A 395 -16.17 9.35 -9.24
N ALA A 396 -15.23 8.90 -10.06
CA ALA A 396 -15.37 8.94 -11.52
C ALA A 396 -16.63 8.23 -12.02
N ALA A 397 -17.00 7.08 -11.44
CA ALA A 397 -18.17 6.32 -11.86
C ALA A 397 -19.49 7.02 -11.46
N PRO A 398 -19.71 7.44 -10.19
CA PRO A 398 -20.89 8.24 -9.81
C PRO A 398 -21.03 9.54 -10.61
N ILE A 399 -19.94 10.29 -10.78
CA ILE A 399 -19.94 11.55 -11.56
C ILE A 399 -20.31 11.26 -13.02
N SER A 400 -19.74 10.21 -13.61
CA SER A 400 -20.05 9.86 -15.00
C SER A 400 -21.50 9.47 -15.18
N LEU A 401 -22.07 8.66 -14.28
CA LEU A 401 -23.49 8.30 -14.28
C LEU A 401 -24.38 9.54 -14.15
N PHE A 402 -24.03 10.46 -13.25
CA PHE A 402 -24.76 11.72 -13.09
C PHE A 402 -24.75 12.54 -14.40
N LEU A 403 -23.56 12.68 -15.02
CA LEU A 403 -23.42 13.43 -16.28
C LEU A 403 -24.20 12.76 -17.43
N ILE A 404 -24.10 11.43 -17.57
CA ILE A 404 -24.82 10.69 -18.59
C ILE A 404 -26.33 10.89 -18.41
N ASN A 405 -26.85 10.72 -17.20
CA ASN A 405 -28.27 10.89 -16.92
C ASN A 405 -28.72 12.32 -17.15
N PHE A 406 -27.88 13.33 -16.80
CA PHE A 406 -28.20 14.74 -17.03
C PHE A 406 -28.28 15.06 -18.53
N PHE A 407 -27.29 14.63 -19.34
CA PHE A 407 -27.27 14.91 -20.77
C PHE A 407 -28.26 14.04 -21.58
N THR A 408 -28.68 12.90 -21.04
CA THR A 408 -29.63 11.98 -21.68
C THR A 408 -31.00 11.99 -21.02
N ALA A 409 -31.34 13.04 -20.24
CA ALA A 409 -32.60 13.11 -19.50
C ALA A 409 -33.85 12.98 -20.41
N GLY A 410 -33.78 13.42 -21.69
CA GLY A 410 -34.84 13.29 -22.66
C GLY A 410 -34.82 11.99 -23.48
N ILE A 411 -33.90 11.09 -23.23
CA ILE A 411 -33.72 9.86 -23.99
C ILE A 411 -34.25 8.66 -23.18
N PRO A 412 -35.16 7.82 -23.72
CA PRO A 412 -35.63 6.62 -23.01
C PRO A 412 -34.48 5.68 -22.62
N GLU A 413 -34.63 4.94 -21.54
CA GLU A 413 -33.62 3.99 -21.07
C GLU A 413 -33.35 2.84 -22.04
N THR A 414 -34.35 2.50 -22.88
CA THR A 414 -34.27 1.49 -23.93
C THR A 414 -33.45 1.91 -25.15
N ASN A 415 -33.03 3.18 -25.22
CA ASN A 415 -32.24 3.66 -26.36
C ASN A 415 -30.81 3.10 -26.30
N ALA A 416 -30.38 2.53 -27.43
CA ALA A 416 -29.06 1.90 -27.57
C ALA A 416 -27.86 2.83 -27.20
N LEU A 417 -28.00 4.12 -27.51
CA LEU A 417 -26.94 5.11 -27.16
C LEU A 417 -26.82 5.27 -25.64
N LYS A 418 -27.96 5.41 -24.93
CA LYS A 418 -27.95 5.56 -23.46
C LYS A 418 -27.42 4.30 -22.79
N ALA A 419 -27.85 3.12 -23.24
CA ALA A 419 -27.37 1.84 -22.75
C ALA A 419 -25.86 1.70 -22.93
N HIS A 420 -25.33 2.00 -24.12
CA HIS A 420 -23.88 1.97 -24.38
C HIS A 420 -23.07 2.95 -23.53
N LEU A 421 -23.59 4.15 -23.31
CA LEU A 421 -22.93 5.13 -22.43
C LEU A 421 -22.89 4.65 -20.98
N ILE A 422 -23.95 4.02 -20.48
CA ILE A 422 -24.00 3.45 -19.13
C ILE A 422 -23.02 2.27 -19.01
N GLU A 423 -22.96 1.38 -19.98
CA GLU A 423 -21.97 0.30 -20.02
C GLU A 423 -20.53 0.81 -20.06
N SER A 424 -20.32 1.98 -20.63
CA SER A 424 -19.00 2.62 -20.74
C SER A 424 -18.53 3.33 -19.46
N VAL A 425 -19.39 3.50 -18.44
CA VAL A 425 -19.06 4.19 -17.18
C VAL A 425 -17.74 3.74 -16.53
N PRO A 426 -17.41 2.43 -16.45
CA PRO A 426 -16.14 1.99 -15.87
C PRO A 426 -14.90 2.54 -16.61
N TYR A 427 -15.01 2.85 -17.89
CA TYR A 427 -13.93 3.38 -18.72
C TYR A 427 -13.75 4.89 -18.57
N PHE A 428 -14.79 5.63 -18.18
CA PHE A 428 -14.70 7.07 -17.89
C PHE A 428 -13.68 7.39 -16.81
N ARG A 429 -13.42 6.46 -15.89
CA ARG A 429 -12.38 6.57 -14.87
C ARG A 429 -11.00 6.84 -15.49
N PHE A 430 -10.64 6.12 -16.53
CA PHE A 430 -9.36 6.31 -17.21
C PHE A 430 -9.31 7.63 -17.99
N LEU A 431 -10.43 8.01 -18.62
CA LEU A 431 -10.55 9.28 -19.33
C LEU A 431 -10.40 10.46 -18.36
N MET A 432 -11.09 10.45 -17.22
CA MET A 432 -11.01 11.49 -16.19
C MET A 432 -9.60 11.59 -15.62
N MET A 433 -8.95 10.46 -15.33
CA MET A 433 -7.58 10.42 -14.84
C MET A 433 -6.60 10.98 -15.86
N GLY A 434 -6.68 10.54 -17.12
CA GLY A 434 -5.82 11.01 -18.20
C GLY A 434 -5.99 12.52 -18.46
N THR A 435 -7.24 12.97 -18.54
CA THR A 435 -7.56 14.40 -18.73
C THR A 435 -7.10 15.24 -17.53
N GLY A 436 -7.36 14.76 -16.31
CA GLY A 436 -6.92 15.44 -15.09
C GLY A 436 -5.39 15.59 -15.04
N LEU A 437 -4.65 14.52 -15.35
CA LEU A 437 -3.19 14.56 -15.42
C LEU A 437 -2.71 15.54 -16.49
N LEU A 438 -3.28 15.49 -17.70
CA LEU A 438 -2.94 16.38 -18.80
C LEU A 438 -3.17 17.84 -18.45
N LEU A 439 -4.30 18.17 -17.84
CA LEU A 439 -4.61 19.54 -17.40
C LEU A 439 -3.63 20.02 -16.33
N ILE A 440 -3.30 19.19 -15.35
CA ILE A 440 -2.35 19.56 -14.30
C ILE A 440 -0.96 19.75 -14.90
N MET A 441 -0.47 18.84 -15.76
CA MET A 441 0.82 18.97 -16.40
C MET A 441 0.91 20.20 -17.30
N ARG A 442 -0.19 20.62 -17.95
CA ARG A 442 -0.24 21.81 -18.79
C ARG A 442 -0.26 23.11 -17.98
N TYR A 443 -1.13 23.19 -16.95
CA TYR A 443 -1.36 24.44 -16.19
C TYR A 443 -0.54 24.55 -14.91
N ARG A 444 -0.16 23.42 -14.31
CA ARG A 444 0.60 23.35 -13.07
C ARG A 444 1.69 22.26 -13.15
N PRO A 445 2.70 22.42 -14.04
CA PRO A 445 3.71 21.38 -14.32
C PRO A 445 4.55 20.98 -13.09
N LYS A 446 4.58 21.82 -12.05
CA LYS A 446 5.23 21.54 -10.76
C LYS A 446 4.28 20.88 -9.73
N GLY A 447 3.08 20.47 -10.15
CA GLY A 447 2.03 19.93 -9.30
C GLY A 447 1.21 21.00 -8.57
N ILE A 448 0.22 20.56 -7.78
CA ILE A 448 -0.70 21.44 -7.03
C ILE A 448 0.05 22.20 -5.92
N LEU A 449 0.93 21.50 -5.19
CA LEU A 449 1.76 22.04 -4.13
C LEU A 449 3.25 21.80 -4.45
N PRO A 450 3.89 22.70 -5.21
CA PRO A 450 5.28 22.51 -5.65
C PRO A 450 6.28 22.52 -4.49
N GLU A 451 7.48 21.98 -4.75
CA GLU A 451 8.60 22.00 -3.82
C GLU A 451 8.92 23.45 -3.38
N LYS A 452 9.17 23.64 -2.09
CA LYS A 452 9.63 24.90 -1.53
C LYS A 452 11.16 24.91 -1.60
N ILE A 453 11.72 25.61 -2.59
CA ILE A 453 13.14 25.93 -2.61
C ILE A 453 13.31 27.23 -1.82
N GLU A 454 13.78 27.13 -0.58
CA GLU A 454 14.25 28.30 0.18
C GLU A 454 15.69 28.57 -0.25
N ILE A 455 15.88 29.50 -1.19
CA ILE A 455 17.17 30.13 -1.44
C ILE A 455 17.36 31.09 -0.28
N LYS A 456 18.20 30.70 0.70
CA LYS A 456 18.75 31.60 1.70
C LYS A 456 20.03 32.17 1.23
#